data_372369884edcd5b16e19a49208459fbe
#
_entry.id   372369884edcd5b16e19a49208459fbe
#
_cell.length_a   1.000
_cell.length_b   1.000
_cell.length_c   1.000
_cell.angle_alpha   90.00
_cell.angle_beta   90.00
_cell.angle_gamma   90.00
#
_symmetry.space_group_name_H-M   'P 1'
#
loop_
_entity.id
_entity.type
_entity.pdbx_description
1 polymer ?
#
loop_
_entity_poly.entity_id
_entity_poly.type
_entity_poly.pdbx_seq_one_letter_code
_entity_poly.pdbx_strand_id
1 'polypeptide(L)'
;MGSPHDDLRAIANSLACSGESYYVEFKTAWDYRPEGRAPRDPKEIAADIGKTLVAFANADGGDLLIGVEDNGSVTGIPHAEAHLDYLKSWRQQLRADDGAEPSVRVAELELQGQRILLFRVEPTGGPPVVTADGRCLIRQKAASVPVPPAFIERRRAHISGDQAYEAEPVPGASISDLDWELIRAALAAANAPLQAFDEAALLRYWNLIEQRNGAITLRRAALLLFAREPLRWHPNNRLRVRHVHGQAPGFGRDLNTRERDVLGPILRVLTDASAALHLDLEREARGDSLFAVGQLLPREAVDECLVNAVVHRNYAIVGQAVEVLLYPDRVEFKSPGRLPDTITLKDLAQQRGVHRARNPVMMRVLRDLGWTRDQGEGIPRIFGSMRQVELHEPEFEEFADTFIVRLSTRSLYDPETQAWLSAYGPYGLKPAGRRYLVALRRASGQCSIDKLARRLGEPFDRVKAALAELERSGLVWHRPKSRSFRLVEPLNVPHERALQALGAARTLSHATTLTLDDLTPLVSDPRAARDLIERWRQAGILTPVGTKQWRLGPSFLAYLDQRAPTASEDKPS
;
A
#
# COMPACT_ATOMS: atom_id res chain seq x y z
N MET A 1 -5.31 36.48 12.47
CA MET A 1 -4.35 35.39 12.74
C MET A 1 -4.41 35.09 14.21
N GLY A 2 -4.76 33.86 14.60
CA GLY A 2 -4.81 33.42 16.01
C GLY A 2 -3.44 33.54 16.68
N SER A 3 -3.40 33.49 18.00
CA SER A 3 -2.13 33.44 18.71
C SER A 3 -1.46 32.07 18.46
N PRO A 4 -0.12 31.97 18.50
CA PRO A 4 0.58 30.68 18.34
C PRO A 4 0.08 29.60 19.33
N HIS A 5 -0.45 30.00 20.45
CA HIS A 5 -1.02 29.11 21.48
C HIS A 5 -2.40 28.57 21.06
N ASP A 6 -3.25 29.41 20.44
CA ASP A 6 -4.56 29.00 19.95
C ASP A 6 -4.41 27.99 18.81
N ASP A 7 -3.40 28.17 17.95
CA ASP A 7 -3.09 27.23 16.88
C ASP A 7 -2.66 25.86 17.43
N LEU A 8 -1.78 25.82 18.46
CA LEU A 8 -1.34 24.58 19.07
C LEU A 8 -2.50 23.86 19.78
N ARG A 9 -3.44 24.60 20.36
CA ARG A 9 -4.67 24.06 20.95
C ARG A 9 -5.57 23.44 19.88
N ALA A 10 -5.76 24.10 18.75
CA ALA A 10 -6.51 23.57 17.61
C ALA A 10 -5.86 22.31 17.06
N ILE A 11 -4.53 22.31 16.93
CA ILE A 11 -3.73 21.12 16.53
C ILE A 11 -3.95 19.96 17.51
N ALA A 12 -3.81 20.19 18.82
CA ALA A 12 -3.98 19.16 19.83
C ALA A 12 -5.39 18.55 19.80
N ASN A 13 -6.42 19.39 19.61
CA ASN A 13 -7.79 18.92 19.46
C ASN A 13 -8.00 18.06 18.22
N SER A 14 -7.46 18.48 17.08
CA SER A 14 -7.48 17.72 15.83
C SER A 14 -6.79 16.36 15.99
N LEU A 15 -5.62 16.32 16.62
CA LEU A 15 -4.88 15.09 16.87
C LEU A 15 -5.65 14.13 17.77
N ALA A 16 -6.23 14.62 18.87
CA ALA A 16 -7.04 13.79 19.77
C ALA A 16 -8.25 13.16 19.06
N CYS A 17 -8.87 13.88 18.12
CA CYS A 17 -9.97 13.36 17.30
C CYS A 17 -9.52 12.36 16.23
N SER A 18 -8.27 12.44 15.76
CA SER A 18 -7.74 11.57 14.68
C SER A 18 -7.30 10.20 15.17
N GLY A 19 -7.06 10.03 16.48
CA GLY A 19 -6.55 8.80 17.07
C GLY A 19 -5.03 8.59 16.89
N GLU A 20 -4.52 7.52 17.50
CA GLU A 20 -3.12 7.13 17.36
C GLU A 20 -2.77 6.69 15.94
N SER A 21 -1.55 7.00 15.54
CA SER A 21 -1.04 6.69 14.20
C SER A 21 0.49 6.59 14.21
N TYR A 22 1.09 6.42 13.05
CA TYR A 22 2.55 6.50 12.92
C TYR A 22 3.11 7.85 13.41
N TYR A 23 2.38 8.96 13.24
CA TYR A 23 2.80 10.31 13.60
C TYR A 23 2.20 10.81 14.91
N VAL A 24 1.28 10.09 15.52
CA VAL A 24 0.55 10.53 16.72
C VAL A 24 0.54 9.43 17.75
N GLU A 25 0.88 9.78 18.98
CA GLU A 25 0.85 8.87 20.13
C GLU A 25 0.18 9.56 21.29
N PHE A 26 -0.62 8.81 22.05
CA PHE A 26 -1.25 9.26 23.27
C PHE A 26 -0.66 8.54 24.46
N LYS A 27 -0.58 9.23 25.61
CA LYS A 27 -0.22 8.62 26.88
C LYS A 27 -1.09 9.17 27.98
N THR A 28 -1.76 8.24 28.65
CA THR A 28 -2.53 8.57 29.86
C THR A 28 -1.61 9.00 30.98
N ALA A 29 -2.08 9.93 31.83
CA ALA A 29 -1.46 10.30 33.08
C ALA A 29 -2.12 9.60 34.29
N TRP A 30 -3.00 8.62 34.04
CA TRP A 30 -3.78 7.91 35.04
C TRP A 30 -3.54 6.41 35.03
N ASP A 31 -3.48 5.81 36.21
CA ASP A 31 -3.60 4.36 36.43
C ASP A 31 -5.05 4.00 36.70
N TYR A 32 -5.58 3.07 35.94
CA TYR A 32 -6.91 2.54 36.12
C TYR A 32 -6.88 1.30 37.01
N ARG A 33 -7.55 1.39 38.18
CA ARG A 33 -7.65 0.32 39.19
C ARG A 33 -9.11 -0.08 39.39
N PRO A 34 -9.40 -1.27 39.92
CA PRO A 34 -10.78 -1.67 40.21
C PRO A 34 -11.54 -0.67 41.11
N GLU A 35 -10.82 0.06 41.99
CA GLU A 35 -11.35 1.01 42.95
C GLU A 35 -11.47 2.45 42.40
N GLY A 36 -11.06 2.68 41.14
CA GLY A 36 -11.03 3.98 40.48
C GLY A 36 -9.72 4.31 39.80
N ARG A 37 -9.52 5.56 39.39
CA ARG A 37 -8.25 6.01 38.76
C ARG A 37 -7.38 6.74 39.79
N ALA A 38 -6.06 6.55 39.70
CA ALA A 38 -5.03 7.24 40.45
C ALA A 38 -4.01 7.90 39.51
N PRO A 39 -3.36 9.03 39.92
CA PRO A 39 -2.25 9.58 39.15
C PRO A 39 -1.12 8.55 38.95
N ARG A 40 -0.63 8.40 37.72
CA ARG A 40 0.57 7.58 37.43
C ARG A 40 1.84 8.21 38.02
N ASP A 41 2.83 7.39 38.32
CA ASP A 41 4.14 7.91 38.72
C ASP A 41 4.72 8.81 37.61
N PRO A 42 5.09 10.07 37.90
CA PRO A 42 5.73 10.96 36.93
C PRO A 42 6.98 10.36 36.23
N LYS A 43 7.70 9.47 36.91
CA LYS A 43 8.87 8.78 36.33
C LYS A 43 8.48 7.78 35.24
N GLU A 44 7.36 7.09 35.38
CA GLU A 44 6.84 6.17 34.38
C GLU A 44 6.35 6.93 33.14
N ILE A 45 5.60 8.03 33.34
CA ILE A 45 5.17 8.91 32.27
C ILE A 45 6.39 9.47 31.51
N ALA A 46 7.40 9.92 32.24
CA ALA A 46 8.65 10.44 31.69
C ALA A 46 9.41 9.39 30.86
N ALA A 47 9.45 8.14 31.33
CA ALA A 47 10.06 7.05 30.57
C ALA A 47 9.32 6.77 29.25
N ASP A 48 7.99 6.84 29.25
CA ASP A 48 7.18 6.69 28.04
C ASP A 48 7.38 7.87 27.08
N ILE A 49 7.45 9.11 27.61
CA ILE A 49 7.83 10.30 26.82
C ILE A 49 9.18 10.05 26.14
N GLY A 50 10.22 9.68 26.90
CA GLY A 50 11.55 9.45 26.34
C GLY A 50 11.59 8.43 25.21
N LYS A 51 10.93 7.28 25.40
CA LYS A 51 10.82 6.23 24.37
C LYS A 51 10.13 6.74 23.10
N THR A 52 9.04 7.46 23.26
CA THR A 52 8.24 7.94 22.13
C THR A 52 8.95 9.05 21.36
N LEU A 53 9.55 10.01 22.07
CA LEU A 53 10.32 11.09 21.44
C LEU A 53 11.52 10.54 20.65
N VAL A 54 12.26 9.55 21.20
CA VAL A 54 13.35 8.86 20.50
C VAL A 54 12.84 8.17 19.24
N ALA A 55 11.72 7.43 19.34
CA ALA A 55 11.18 6.72 18.21
C ALA A 55 10.71 7.66 17.10
N PHE A 56 10.10 8.79 17.43
CA PHE A 56 9.71 9.83 16.47
C PHE A 56 10.93 10.53 15.84
N ALA A 57 11.92 10.92 16.65
CA ALA A 57 13.13 11.57 16.13
C ALA A 57 13.91 10.67 15.16
N ASN A 58 13.95 9.38 15.43
CA ASN A 58 14.62 8.39 14.58
C ASN A 58 13.80 7.97 13.34
N ALA A 59 12.54 8.34 13.28
CA ALA A 59 11.64 8.08 12.16
C ALA A 59 11.35 9.40 11.40
N ASP A 60 10.10 9.65 11.08
CA ASP A 60 9.65 10.79 10.27
C ASP A 60 9.07 11.93 11.13
N GLY A 61 9.41 11.96 12.43
CA GLY A 61 8.86 12.91 13.39
C GLY A 61 7.47 12.48 13.88
N GLY A 62 6.85 13.33 14.72
CA GLY A 62 5.50 13.06 15.21
C GLY A 62 5.09 13.94 16.38
N ASP A 63 3.87 13.70 16.84
CA ASP A 63 3.22 14.44 17.92
C ASP A 63 2.84 13.47 19.06
N LEU A 64 3.26 13.79 20.29
CA LEU A 64 2.91 13.05 21.49
C LEU A 64 2.03 13.90 22.39
N LEU A 65 0.86 13.38 22.77
CA LEU A 65 -0.05 14.02 23.71
C LEU A 65 -0.04 13.25 25.04
N ILE A 66 0.21 13.96 26.12
CA ILE A 66 0.09 13.41 27.50
C ILE A 66 -1.20 13.93 28.12
N GLY A 67 -1.96 13.05 28.75
CA GLY A 67 -3.28 13.34 29.32
C GLY A 67 -4.42 13.05 28.34
N VAL A 68 -4.14 12.24 27.33
CA VAL A 68 -5.11 11.71 26.35
C VAL A 68 -5.02 10.19 26.38
N GLU A 69 -6.17 9.51 26.36
CA GLU A 69 -6.28 8.06 26.32
C GLU A 69 -6.17 7.55 24.87
N ASP A 70 -5.87 6.26 24.67
CA ASP A 70 -5.74 5.61 23.35
C ASP A 70 -6.98 5.80 22.45
N ASN A 71 -8.15 5.96 23.03
CA ASN A 71 -9.40 6.22 22.32
C ASN A 71 -9.65 7.71 21.98
N GLY A 72 -8.69 8.59 22.29
CA GLY A 72 -8.77 10.04 22.06
C GLY A 72 -9.49 10.83 23.17
N SER A 73 -9.97 10.18 24.24
CA SER A 73 -10.61 10.87 25.37
C SER A 73 -9.59 11.69 26.14
N VAL A 74 -9.90 12.97 26.37
CA VAL A 74 -9.02 13.87 27.11
C VAL A 74 -9.31 13.72 28.61
N THR A 75 -8.37 13.10 29.34
CA THR A 75 -8.50 12.85 30.79
C THR A 75 -7.64 13.79 31.62
N GLY A 76 -6.72 14.49 30.99
CA GLY A 76 -5.84 15.50 31.59
C GLY A 76 -4.70 14.93 32.42
N ILE A 77 -3.84 15.85 32.90
CA ILE A 77 -2.69 15.55 33.76
C ILE A 77 -3.02 16.05 35.18
N PRO A 78 -3.17 15.15 36.18
CA PRO A 78 -3.58 15.51 37.55
C PRO A 78 -2.43 16.03 38.41
N HIS A 79 -1.22 16.10 37.87
CA HIS A 79 -0.02 16.38 38.65
C HIS A 79 0.19 17.86 38.95
N ALA A 80 0.93 18.15 40.03
CA ALA A 80 1.33 19.50 40.40
C ALA A 80 2.37 20.07 39.41
N GLU A 81 2.52 21.40 39.37
CA GLU A 81 3.38 22.14 38.44
C GLU A 81 4.82 21.63 38.39
N ALA A 82 5.42 21.33 39.54
CA ALA A 82 6.79 20.78 39.61
C ALA A 82 6.96 19.46 38.84
N HIS A 83 5.94 18.60 38.84
CA HIS A 83 5.96 17.37 38.06
C HIS A 83 5.76 17.64 36.56
N LEU A 84 4.95 18.65 36.18
CA LEU A 84 4.83 19.05 34.79
C LEU A 84 6.13 19.60 34.24
N ASP A 85 6.84 20.42 35.01
CA ASP A 85 8.15 20.93 34.62
C ASP A 85 9.18 19.80 34.47
N TYR A 86 9.11 18.80 35.35
CA TYR A 86 9.91 17.58 35.21
C TYR A 86 9.57 16.84 33.90
N LEU A 87 8.31 16.62 33.56
CA LEU A 87 7.90 15.97 32.31
C LEU A 87 8.35 16.78 31.07
N LYS A 88 8.17 18.11 31.11
CA LYS A 88 8.61 19.02 30.02
C LYS A 88 10.13 18.98 29.82
N SER A 89 10.91 18.82 30.89
CA SER A 89 12.37 18.81 30.86
C SER A 89 12.97 17.57 30.20
N TRP A 90 12.23 16.47 30.10
CA TRP A 90 12.73 15.20 29.52
C TRP A 90 13.22 15.32 28.07
N ARG A 91 12.69 16.28 27.28
CA ARG A 91 13.21 16.59 25.95
C ARG A 91 14.72 16.91 25.95
N GLN A 92 15.23 17.48 27.04
CA GLN A 92 16.63 17.89 27.17
C GLN A 92 17.58 16.73 27.54
N GLN A 93 17.02 15.55 27.83
CA GLN A 93 17.80 14.34 28.15
C GLN A 93 18.07 13.48 26.92
N LEU A 94 17.47 13.83 25.78
CA LEU A 94 17.68 13.13 24.51
C LEU A 94 18.95 13.65 23.84
N ARG A 95 19.77 12.75 23.34
CA ARG A 95 20.99 13.07 22.60
C ARG A 95 21.11 12.17 21.39
N ALA A 96 21.58 12.75 20.29
CA ALA A 96 22.11 11.97 19.20
C ALA A 96 23.55 11.53 19.54
N ASP A 97 24.08 10.55 18.82
CA ASP A 97 25.43 10.04 19.04
C ASP A 97 26.54 11.10 18.88
N ASP A 98 26.31 12.15 18.11
CA ASP A 98 27.18 13.30 17.94
C ASP A 98 27.02 14.39 19.04
N GLY A 99 26.14 14.15 20.00
CA GLY A 99 25.80 15.08 21.08
C GLY A 99 24.75 16.12 20.70
N ALA A 100 24.25 16.11 19.47
CA ALA A 100 23.23 17.05 19.04
C ALA A 100 21.89 16.82 19.78
N GLU A 101 21.17 17.90 20.03
CA GLU A 101 19.81 17.82 20.61
C GLU A 101 18.78 17.65 19.49
N PRO A 102 17.88 16.65 19.59
CA PRO A 102 16.77 16.55 18.66
C PRO A 102 15.82 17.76 18.80
N SER A 103 15.26 18.22 17.68
CA SER A 103 14.28 19.30 17.68
C SER A 103 12.96 18.83 18.27
N VAL A 104 12.70 19.20 19.53
CA VAL A 104 11.45 18.88 20.24
C VAL A 104 10.84 20.17 20.79
N ARG A 105 9.65 20.51 20.31
CA ARG A 105 8.84 21.59 20.88
C ARG A 105 7.83 21.01 21.87
N VAL A 106 7.69 21.65 23.03
CA VAL A 106 6.70 21.26 24.02
C VAL A 106 5.77 22.44 24.32
N ALA A 107 4.48 22.17 24.38
CA ALA A 107 3.47 23.14 24.81
C ALA A 107 2.59 22.52 25.88
N GLU A 108 2.29 23.30 26.90
CA GLU A 108 1.24 23.02 27.87
C GLU A 108 -0.04 23.67 27.37
N LEU A 109 -1.11 22.92 27.27
CA LEU A 109 -2.37 23.34 26.66
C LEU A 109 -3.54 22.94 27.55
N GLU A 110 -4.63 23.68 27.44
CA GLU A 110 -5.92 23.29 27.99
C GLU A 110 -6.84 22.79 26.89
N LEU A 111 -7.30 21.54 26.98
CA LEU A 111 -8.18 20.90 26.03
C LEU A 111 -9.39 20.33 26.78
N GLN A 112 -10.61 20.73 26.40
CA GLN A 112 -11.86 20.31 27.06
C GLN A 112 -11.85 20.58 28.59
N GLY A 113 -11.24 21.69 29.03
CA GLY A 113 -11.08 22.03 30.44
C GLY A 113 -10.05 21.17 31.18
N GLN A 114 -9.28 20.36 30.49
CA GLN A 114 -8.23 19.50 31.04
C GLN A 114 -6.86 19.95 30.57
N ARG A 115 -5.89 19.91 31.46
CA ARG A 115 -4.50 20.26 31.18
C ARG A 115 -3.78 19.09 30.54
N ILE A 116 -3.13 19.31 29.38
CA ILE A 116 -2.37 18.33 28.61
C ILE A 116 -0.99 18.87 28.25
N LEU A 117 -0.06 17.98 27.88
CA LEU A 117 1.21 18.36 27.23
C LEU A 117 1.21 17.84 25.78
N LEU A 118 1.60 18.72 24.85
CA LEU A 118 1.86 18.39 23.45
C LEU A 118 3.36 18.49 23.19
N PHE A 119 3.97 17.38 22.77
CA PHE A 119 5.34 17.35 22.27
C PHE A 119 5.29 17.17 20.76
N ARG A 120 5.95 18.07 20.01
CA ARG A 120 6.16 17.97 18.55
C ARG A 120 7.62 17.68 18.27
N VAL A 121 7.88 16.55 17.62
CA VAL A 121 9.23 16.06 17.32
C VAL A 121 9.48 16.18 15.83
N GLU A 122 10.58 16.83 15.47
CA GLU A 122 11.06 16.83 14.08
C GLU A 122 11.96 15.61 13.85
N PRO A 123 11.95 15.02 12.64
CA PRO A 123 12.85 13.92 12.32
C PRO A 123 14.29 14.39 12.37
N THR A 124 15.18 13.56 12.87
CA THR A 124 16.63 13.84 12.80
C THR A 124 17.21 13.31 11.51
N GLY A 125 17.91 14.17 10.76
CA GLY A 125 18.69 13.80 9.58
C GLY A 125 20.08 13.22 9.93
N GLY A 126 20.49 13.35 11.19
CA GLY A 126 21.80 12.97 11.69
C GLY A 126 21.88 11.58 12.31
N PRO A 127 22.87 11.36 13.18
CA PRO A 127 23.04 10.13 13.93
C PRO A 127 21.78 9.73 14.71
N PRO A 128 21.62 8.44 15.06
CA PRO A 128 20.48 7.99 15.80
C PRO A 128 20.42 8.63 17.19
N VAL A 129 19.20 9.04 17.58
CA VAL A 129 18.91 9.49 18.93
C VAL A 129 18.69 8.29 19.82
N VAL A 130 19.14 8.36 21.06
CA VAL A 130 18.99 7.34 22.07
C VAL A 130 18.31 7.87 23.32
N THR A 131 17.65 6.99 24.06
CA THR A 131 17.14 7.28 25.41
C THR A 131 18.30 7.45 26.40
N ALA A 132 18.04 8.02 27.57
CA ALA A 132 19.04 8.19 28.63
C ALA A 132 19.71 6.87 29.07
N ASP A 133 19.01 5.74 28.91
CA ASP A 133 19.54 4.38 29.17
C ASP A 133 20.14 3.70 27.93
N GLY A 134 20.39 4.47 26.86
CA GLY A 134 21.11 4.03 25.66
C GLY A 134 20.28 3.22 24.64
N ARG A 135 18.97 3.12 24.80
CA ARG A 135 18.12 2.39 23.84
C ARG A 135 17.83 3.24 22.61
N CYS A 136 18.00 2.64 21.45
CA CYS A 136 17.56 3.22 20.17
C CYS A 136 16.22 2.59 19.74
N LEU A 137 15.24 3.42 19.51
CA LEU A 137 13.90 3.01 19.08
C LEU A 137 13.54 3.72 17.77
N ILE A 138 12.68 3.10 16.98
CA ILE A 138 12.08 3.69 15.77
C ILE A 138 10.58 3.48 15.79
N ARG A 139 9.86 4.35 15.10
CA ARG A 139 8.43 4.20 14.89
C ARG A 139 8.15 3.14 13.82
N GLN A 140 7.31 2.18 14.13
CA GLN A 140 6.82 1.17 13.18
C GLN A 140 5.32 1.01 13.36
N LYS A 141 4.54 1.43 12.37
CA LYS A 141 3.08 1.62 12.50
C LYS A 141 2.78 2.55 13.70
N ALA A 142 1.88 2.16 14.59
CA ALA A 142 1.57 2.92 15.80
C ALA A 142 2.40 2.47 17.03
N ALA A 143 3.54 1.80 16.86
CA ALA A 143 4.37 1.32 17.96
C ALA A 143 5.80 1.86 17.92
N SER A 144 6.40 2.07 19.09
CA SER A 144 7.83 2.39 19.26
C SER A 144 8.59 1.10 19.51
N VAL A 145 9.42 0.66 18.55
CA VAL A 145 10.11 -0.63 18.59
C VAL A 145 11.62 -0.45 18.67
N PRO A 146 12.35 -1.32 19.42
CA PRO A 146 13.80 -1.32 19.41
C PRO A 146 14.36 -1.66 18.04
N VAL A 147 15.47 -1.03 17.66
CA VAL A 147 16.16 -1.30 16.40
C VAL A 147 17.37 -2.22 16.61
N PRO A 148 17.70 -3.10 15.64
CA PRO A 148 18.88 -3.93 15.69
C PRO A 148 20.16 -3.09 15.56
N PRO A 149 21.31 -3.53 16.15
CA PRO A 149 22.59 -2.81 16.07
C PRO A 149 23.00 -2.44 14.64
N ALA A 150 22.77 -3.33 13.67
CA ALA A 150 23.07 -3.07 12.27
C ALA A 150 22.31 -1.85 11.66
N PHE A 151 21.15 -1.48 12.21
CA PHE A 151 20.47 -0.26 11.86
C PHE A 151 21.23 0.97 12.34
N ILE A 152 21.69 0.92 13.60
CA ILE A 152 22.44 2.02 14.22
C ILE A 152 23.75 2.26 13.47
N GLU A 153 24.48 1.18 13.15
CA GLU A 153 25.75 1.25 12.41
C GLU A 153 25.55 1.82 11.00
N ARG A 154 24.54 1.35 10.26
CA ARG A 154 24.23 1.90 8.94
C ARG A 154 23.91 3.39 9.02
N ARG A 155 23.12 3.81 10.00
CA ARG A 155 22.77 5.21 10.16
C ARG A 155 23.95 6.10 10.56
N ARG A 156 24.89 5.57 11.35
CA ARG A 156 26.14 6.26 11.68
C ARG A 156 27.06 6.42 10.46
N ALA A 157 27.12 5.40 9.61
CA ALA A 157 27.95 5.42 8.41
C ALA A 157 27.43 6.38 7.32
N HIS A 158 26.15 6.69 7.32
CA HIS A 158 25.47 7.45 6.26
C HIS A 158 24.73 8.65 6.84
N ILE A 159 25.46 9.62 7.36
CA ILE A 159 24.90 10.92 7.75
C ILE A 159 24.64 11.69 6.46
N SER A 160 23.45 11.50 5.89
CA SER A 160 23.03 12.27 4.73
C SER A 160 22.29 13.52 5.16
N GLY A 161 22.74 14.70 4.71
CA GLY A 161 22.02 15.96 4.88
C GLY A 161 20.68 16.03 4.13
N ASP A 162 20.25 14.94 3.51
CA ASP A 162 19.10 14.84 2.59
C ASP A 162 17.76 15.14 3.27
N GLN A 163 17.60 14.76 4.52
CA GLN A 163 16.33 15.01 5.24
C GLN A 163 16.13 16.47 5.69
N ALA A 164 17.18 17.26 5.68
CA ALA A 164 17.11 18.68 6.04
C ALA A 164 16.57 19.53 4.89
N TYR A 165 16.70 19.09 3.61
CA TYR A 165 16.43 19.93 2.45
C TYR A 165 15.00 20.50 2.41
N GLU A 166 13.98 19.69 2.62
CA GLU A 166 12.59 20.18 2.58
C GLU A 166 12.24 21.10 3.77
N ALA A 167 12.93 20.92 4.91
CA ALA A 167 12.73 21.70 6.13
C ALA A 167 13.49 23.04 6.14
N GLU A 168 14.44 23.23 5.22
CA GLU A 168 15.23 24.46 5.15
C GLU A 168 14.36 25.69 4.88
N PRO A 169 14.58 26.80 5.59
CA PRO A 169 13.96 28.07 5.28
C PRO A 169 14.50 28.62 3.95
N VAL A 170 13.64 29.24 3.14
CA VAL A 170 14.02 29.80 1.84
C VAL A 170 14.10 31.32 1.94
N PRO A 171 15.31 31.91 1.91
CA PRO A 171 15.47 33.36 1.93
C PRO A 171 14.77 34.03 0.73
N GLY A 172 14.09 35.14 0.99
CA GLY A 172 13.40 35.90 -0.04
C GLY A 172 12.05 35.32 -0.49
N ALA A 173 11.65 34.14 0.01
CA ALA A 173 10.32 33.64 -0.21
C ALA A 173 9.32 34.21 0.81
N SER A 174 8.11 34.46 0.35
CA SER A 174 7.02 35.04 1.15
C SER A 174 5.70 34.31 0.92
N ILE A 175 4.74 34.56 1.79
CA ILE A 175 3.40 33.95 1.67
C ILE A 175 2.68 34.33 0.36
N SER A 176 3.09 35.45 -0.30
CA SER A 176 2.56 35.82 -1.61
C SER A 176 3.03 34.94 -2.76
N ASP A 177 4.09 34.16 -2.57
CA ASP A 177 4.57 33.18 -3.55
C ASP A 177 3.74 31.89 -3.56
N LEU A 178 2.85 31.70 -2.55
CA LEU A 178 1.99 30.54 -2.44
C LEU A 178 0.69 30.70 -3.24
N ASP A 179 0.20 29.59 -3.78
CA ASP A 179 -1.10 29.44 -4.43
C ASP A 179 -2.19 29.18 -3.36
N TRP A 180 -2.85 30.25 -2.94
CA TRP A 180 -3.89 30.19 -1.91
C TRP A 180 -5.16 29.43 -2.36
N GLU A 181 -5.44 29.34 -3.66
CA GLU A 181 -6.54 28.53 -4.17
C GLU A 181 -6.23 27.04 -4.00
N LEU A 182 -4.99 26.65 -4.29
CA LEU A 182 -4.53 25.30 -4.07
C LEU A 182 -4.51 24.93 -2.58
N ILE A 183 -4.11 25.87 -1.70
CA ILE A 183 -4.12 25.65 -0.24
C ILE A 183 -5.57 25.46 0.26
N ARG A 184 -6.52 26.29 -0.21
CA ARG A 184 -7.94 26.12 0.13
C ARG A 184 -8.51 24.81 -0.37
N ALA A 185 -8.15 24.40 -1.60
CA ALA A 185 -8.54 23.10 -2.12
C ALA A 185 -7.96 21.93 -1.28
N ALA A 186 -6.69 22.06 -0.85
CA ALA A 186 -6.06 21.09 0.04
C ALA A 186 -6.74 21.05 1.42
N LEU A 187 -7.10 22.20 2.00
CA LEU A 187 -7.85 22.26 3.26
C LEU A 187 -9.21 21.55 3.15
N ALA A 188 -9.93 21.78 2.05
CA ALA A 188 -11.23 21.14 1.80
C ALA A 188 -11.11 19.62 1.58
N ALA A 189 -9.99 19.15 1.03
CA ALA A 189 -9.70 17.74 0.80
C ALA A 189 -9.06 17.03 2.01
N ALA A 190 -8.58 17.79 3.00
CA ALA A 190 -7.93 17.23 4.18
C ALA A 190 -8.90 16.43 5.05
N ASN A 191 -8.35 15.59 5.93
CA ASN A 191 -9.11 14.84 6.92
C ASN A 191 -10.01 15.77 7.74
N ALA A 192 -11.21 15.31 8.09
CA ALA A 192 -12.25 16.11 8.74
C ALA A 192 -11.78 16.98 9.93
N PRO A 193 -10.91 16.50 10.86
CA PRO A 193 -10.38 17.33 11.92
C PRO A 193 -9.59 18.55 11.45
N LEU A 194 -8.91 18.45 10.30
CA LEU A 194 -8.09 19.55 9.75
C LEU A 194 -8.93 20.60 9.02
N GLN A 195 -10.13 20.25 8.57
CA GLN A 195 -11.05 21.18 7.91
C GLN A 195 -11.54 22.30 8.83
N ALA A 196 -11.36 22.15 10.14
CA ALA A 196 -11.66 23.20 11.11
C ALA A 196 -10.58 24.30 11.19
N PHE A 197 -9.43 24.13 10.51
CA PHE A 197 -8.35 25.13 10.49
C PHE A 197 -8.63 26.24 9.48
N ASP A 198 -8.02 27.39 9.70
CA ASP A 198 -7.76 28.33 8.62
C ASP A 198 -6.50 27.90 7.82
N GLU A 199 -6.29 28.48 6.69
CA GLU A 199 -5.16 28.14 5.79
C GLU A 199 -3.80 28.33 6.47
N ALA A 200 -3.66 29.36 7.29
CA ALA A 200 -2.41 29.66 7.99
C ALA A 200 -2.15 28.66 9.11
N ALA A 201 -3.19 28.26 9.85
CA ALA A 201 -3.11 27.21 10.87
C ALA A 201 -2.75 25.86 10.24
N LEU A 202 -3.32 25.53 9.08
CA LEU A 202 -2.99 24.32 8.33
C LEU A 202 -1.52 24.29 7.91
N LEU A 203 -0.99 25.41 7.36
CA LEU A 203 0.42 25.49 6.98
C LEU A 203 1.35 25.34 8.19
N ARG A 204 0.97 25.88 9.36
CA ARG A 204 1.72 25.67 10.62
C ARG A 204 1.62 24.25 11.12
N TYR A 205 0.45 23.64 11.04
CA TYR A 205 0.24 22.24 11.40
C TYR A 205 1.16 21.33 10.58
N TRP A 206 1.25 21.54 9.28
CA TRP A 206 2.15 20.79 8.40
C TRP A 206 3.62 21.19 8.52
N ASN A 207 3.96 22.15 9.41
CA ASN A 207 5.32 22.63 9.58
C ASN A 207 5.93 23.25 8.29
N LEU A 208 5.08 23.85 7.45
CA LEU A 208 5.47 24.47 6.18
C LEU A 208 5.93 25.92 6.35
N ILE A 209 5.48 26.57 7.40
CA ILE A 209 5.83 27.94 7.77
C ILE A 209 6.31 27.99 9.22
N GLU A 210 7.26 28.87 9.47
CA GLU A 210 7.75 29.18 10.81
C GLU A 210 7.57 30.66 11.10
N GLN A 211 7.08 31.00 12.28
CA GLN A 211 6.96 32.39 12.73
C GLN A 211 8.01 32.66 13.79
N ARG A 212 8.94 33.59 13.51
CA ARG A 212 9.95 34.08 14.44
C ARG A 212 9.89 35.61 14.51
N ASN A 213 9.78 36.16 15.71
CA ASN A 213 9.76 37.61 15.94
C ASN A 213 8.76 38.37 15.06
N GLY A 214 7.58 37.76 14.82
CA GLY A 214 6.54 38.34 13.98
C GLY A 214 6.74 38.17 12.46
N ALA A 215 7.89 37.69 12.01
CA ALA A 215 8.15 37.39 10.60
C ALA A 215 7.79 35.94 10.29
N ILE A 216 7.13 35.73 9.16
CA ILE A 216 6.81 34.39 8.63
C ILE A 216 7.91 33.99 7.64
N THR A 217 8.50 32.83 7.86
CA THR A 217 9.49 32.21 6.98
C THR A 217 8.90 30.94 6.35
N LEU A 218 9.02 30.80 5.04
CA LEU A 218 8.60 29.59 4.34
C LEU A 218 9.72 28.56 4.32
N ARG A 219 9.35 27.30 4.54
CA ARG A 219 10.23 26.14 4.31
C ARG A 219 10.15 25.70 2.86
N ARG A 220 11.17 25.00 2.34
CA ARG A 220 11.18 24.50 0.95
C ARG A 220 9.98 23.64 0.63
N ALA A 221 9.53 22.78 1.57
CA ALA A 221 8.34 21.96 1.40
C ALA A 221 7.11 22.80 1.02
N ALA A 222 6.93 24.00 1.60
CA ALA A 222 5.82 24.89 1.24
C ALA A 222 5.85 25.31 -0.24
N LEU A 223 7.04 25.65 -0.74
CA LEU A 223 7.22 26.06 -2.12
C LEU A 223 7.12 24.90 -3.10
N LEU A 224 7.64 23.73 -2.75
CA LEU A 224 7.50 22.53 -3.57
C LEU A 224 6.02 22.12 -3.72
N LEU A 225 5.25 22.19 -2.63
CA LEU A 225 3.86 21.74 -2.59
C LEU A 225 2.87 22.77 -3.14
N PHE A 226 3.11 24.08 -2.88
CA PHE A 226 2.10 25.12 -3.03
C PHE A 226 2.57 26.39 -3.76
N ALA A 227 3.80 26.49 -4.27
CA ALA A 227 4.22 27.71 -4.96
C ALA A 227 3.43 27.94 -6.26
N ARG A 228 3.10 29.20 -6.58
CA ARG A 228 2.53 29.61 -7.88
C ARG A 228 3.50 29.35 -9.03
N GLU A 229 4.78 29.62 -8.79
CA GLU A 229 5.88 29.42 -9.74
C GLU A 229 6.94 28.49 -9.15
N PRO A 230 6.64 27.18 -9.04
CA PRO A 230 7.54 26.24 -8.35
C PRO A 230 8.91 26.12 -9.01
N LEU A 231 9.00 26.28 -10.34
CA LEU A 231 10.26 26.20 -11.09
C LEU A 231 11.24 27.34 -10.76
N ARG A 232 10.76 28.46 -10.24
CA ARG A 232 11.60 29.55 -9.72
C ARG A 232 12.41 29.09 -8.51
N TRP A 233 11.82 28.25 -7.68
CA TRP A 233 12.40 27.80 -6.41
C TRP A 233 13.14 26.48 -6.54
N HIS A 234 12.67 25.62 -7.46
CA HIS A 234 13.29 24.35 -7.78
C HIS A 234 13.14 24.03 -9.29
N PRO A 235 14.21 24.15 -10.10
CA PRO A 235 14.14 24.08 -11.58
C PRO A 235 13.55 22.77 -12.13
N ASN A 236 13.65 21.67 -11.38
CA ASN A 236 13.11 20.37 -11.75
C ASN A 236 11.93 19.93 -10.84
N ASN A 237 11.12 20.89 -10.35
CA ASN A 237 9.84 20.57 -9.71
C ASN A 237 8.79 20.21 -10.78
N ARG A 238 9.05 19.12 -11.48
CA ARG A 238 8.25 18.59 -12.58
C ARG A 238 8.37 17.09 -12.65
N LEU A 239 7.43 16.46 -13.36
CA LEU A 239 7.48 15.06 -13.71
C LEU A 239 7.51 14.94 -15.24
N ARG A 240 8.42 14.13 -15.75
CA ARG A 240 8.56 13.85 -17.17
C ARG A 240 7.97 12.48 -17.51
N VAL A 241 7.01 12.44 -18.41
CA VAL A 241 6.46 11.20 -18.97
C VAL A 241 7.07 10.99 -20.34
N ARG A 242 7.64 9.79 -20.58
CA ARG A 242 8.25 9.39 -21.86
C ARG A 242 7.60 8.12 -22.38
N HIS A 243 7.08 8.16 -23.58
CA HIS A 243 6.68 6.96 -24.34
C HIS A 243 7.87 6.46 -25.13
N VAL A 244 8.26 5.22 -24.92
CA VAL A 244 9.42 4.59 -25.58
C VAL A 244 8.90 3.53 -26.56
N HIS A 245 9.09 3.77 -27.85
CA HIS A 245 8.73 2.82 -28.90
C HIS A 245 9.85 1.80 -29.11
N GLY A 246 9.89 0.76 -28.29
CA GLY A 246 10.92 -0.29 -28.30
C GLY A 246 11.36 -0.70 -26.90
N GLN A 247 12.47 -1.44 -26.83
CA GLN A 247 12.98 -2.01 -25.57
C GLN A 247 13.88 -1.05 -24.78
N ALA A 248 14.40 -0.01 -25.43
CA ALA A 248 15.25 1.02 -24.85
C ALA A 248 15.04 2.37 -25.54
N PRO A 249 15.28 3.50 -24.85
CA PRO A 249 15.26 4.83 -25.47
C PRO A 249 16.34 4.92 -26.56
N GLY A 250 15.96 5.40 -27.74
CA GLY A 250 16.89 5.75 -28.81
C GLY A 250 17.41 7.16 -28.68
N PHE A 251 18.49 7.48 -29.34
CA PHE A 251 19.16 8.79 -29.30
C PHE A 251 19.45 9.32 -30.70
N GLY A 252 19.46 10.62 -30.85
CA GLY A 252 19.80 11.27 -32.12
C GLY A 252 18.82 10.92 -33.24
N ARG A 253 19.32 10.31 -34.34
CA ARG A 253 18.49 9.91 -35.48
C ARG A 253 17.57 8.73 -35.20
N ASP A 254 17.91 7.92 -34.20
CA ASP A 254 17.13 6.75 -33.79
C ASP A 254 16.20 7.11 -32.62
N LEU A 255 15.84 8.39 -32.49
CA LEU A 255 14.94 8.86 -31.45
C LEU A 255 13.58 8.18 -31.58
N ASN A 256 13.27 7.33 -30.63
CA ASN A 256 12.04 6.56 -30.54
C ASN A 256 11.21 6.93 -29.31
N THR A 257 11.41 8.14 -28.78
CA THR A 257 10.73 8.60 -27.57
C THR A 257 9.87 9.82 -27.87
N ARG A 258 8.67 9.84 -27.30
CA ARG A 258 7.81 11.02 -27.18
C ARG A 258 7.74 11.41 -25.72
N GLU A 259 8.00 12.67 -25.41
CA GLU A 259 8.01 13.12 -24.02
C GLU A 259 7.04 14.28 -23.77
N ARG A 260 6.58 14.36 -22.53
CA ARG A 260 5.73 15.43 -22.01
C ARG A 260 6.16 15.75 -20.57
N ASP A 261 6.35 17.02 -20.27
CA ASP A 261 6.57 17.49 -18.91
C ASP A 261 5.23 17.88 -18.26
N VAL A 262 4.99 17.40 -17.03
CA VAL A 262 3.92 17.84 -16.16
C VAL A 262 4.53 18.82 -15.15
N LEU A 263 4.09 20.07 -15.24
CA LEU A 263 4.68 21.20 -14.51
C LEU A 263 3.71 21.71 -13.45
N GLY A 264 4.22 22.20 -12.34
CA GLY A 264 3.41 22.82 -11.30
C GLY A 264 3.90 22.51 -9.89
N PRO A 265 3.20 22.97 -8.85
CA PRO A 265 3.39 22.50 -7.49
C PRO A 265 3.06 21.02 -7.40
N ILE A 266 3.72 20.31 -6.49
CA ILE A 266 3.69 18.83 -6.43
C ILE A 266 2.26 18.27 -6.39
N LEU A 267 1.33 18.90 -5.69
CA LEU A 267 -0.05 18.43 -5.65
C LEU A 267 -0.71 18.42 -7.03
N ARG A 268 -0.47 19.47 -7.83
CA ARG A 268 -0.96 19.51 -9.23
C ARG A 268 -0.22 18.49 -10.10
N VAL A 269 1.11 18.42 -9.95
CA VAL A 269 1.92 17.43 -10.69
C VAL A 269 1.42 16.00 -10.45
N LEU A 270 1.12 15.62 -9.21
CA LEU A 270 0.59 14.31 -8.89
C LEU A 270 -0.79 14.08 -9.52
N THR A 271 -1.71 15.03 -9.39
CA THR A 271 -3.06 14.93 -9.96
C THR A 271 -3.02 14.80 -11.48
N ASP A 272 -2.30 15.69 -12.14
CA ASP A 272 -2.24 15.74 -13.59
C ASP A 272 -1.46 14.56 -14.18
N ALA A 273 -0.37 14.15 -13.52
CA ALA A 273 0.42 13.00 -13.93
C ALA A 273 -0.35 11.69 -13.77
N SER A 274 -1.04 11.48 -12.64
CA SER A 274 -1.87 10.28 -12.44
C SER A 274 -2.95 10.18 -13.52
N ALA A 275 -3.72 11.25 -13.74
CA ALA A 275 -4.77 11.27 -14.77
C ALA A 275 -4.20 10.99 -16.18
N ALA A 276 -3.06 11.60 -16.50
CA ALA A 276 -2.41 11.43 -17.79
C ALA A 276 -1.85 10.02 -18.00
N LEU A 277 -1.20 9.46 -16.98
CA LEU A 277 -0.64 8.09 -17.04
C LEU A 277 -1.74 7.06 -17.22
N HIS A 278 -2.84 7.16 -16.48
CA HIS A 278 -3.96 6.24 -16.63
C HIS A 278 -4.56 6.29 -18.03
N LEU A 279 -4.73 7.50 -18.60
CA LEU A 279 -5.23 7.67 -19.96
C LEU A 279 -4.26 7.05 -21.00
N ASP A 280 -2.97 7.27 -20.84
CA ASP A 280 -1.95 6.73 -21.74
C ASP A 280 -1.90 5.19 -21.65
N LEU A 281 -1.93 4.61 -20.45
CA LEU A 281 -1.96 3.16 -20.22
C LEU A 281 -3.23 2.52 -20.79
N GLU A 282 -4.40 3.17 -20.66
CA GLU A 282 -5.64 2.67 -21.25
C GLU A 282 -5.59 2.68 -22.80
N ARG A 283 -4.94 3.67 -23.41
CA ARG A 283 -4.73 3.73 -24.86
C ARG A 283 -3.79 2.64 -25.34
N GLU A 284 -2.67 2.46 -24.67
CA GLU A 284 -1.68 1.39 -24.96
C GLU A 284 -2.31 0.00 -24.85
N ALA A 285 -3.11 -0.23 -23.80
CA ALA A 285 -3.78 -1.51 -23.58
C ALA A 285 -4.86 -1.83 -24.64
N ARG A 286 -5.50 -0.80 -25.22
CA ARG A 286 -6.47 -1.00 -26.32
C ARG A 286 -5.79 -1.29 -27.65
N GLY A 287 -4.53 -0.87 -27.83
CA GLY A 287 -3.80 -1.00 -29.10
C GLY A 287 -4.58 -0.36 -30.27
N ASP A 288 -4.21 -0.75 -31.49
CA ASP A 288 -4.91 -0.31 -32.73
C ASP A 288 -6.25 -1.04 -32.97
N SER A 289 -6.60 -2.01 -32.13
CA SER A 289 -7.84 -2.79 -32.24
C SER A 289 -8.86 -2.34 -31.20
N LEU A 290 -10.06 -1.98 -31.64
CA LEU A 290 -11.20 -1.65 -30.79
C LEU A 290 -11.62 -2.79 -29.83
N PHE A 291 -11.13 -4.01 -30.06
CA PHE A 291 -11.50 -5.22 -29.32
C PHE A 291 -10.33 -5.89 -28.57
N ALA A 292 -9.09 -5.43 -28.77
CA ALA A 292 -7.94 -5.94 -28.04
C ALA A 292 -7.81 -5.19 -26.71
N VAL A 293 -8.27 -5.81 -25.65
CA VAL A 293 -8.02 -5.31 -24.28
C VAL A 293 -6.74 -5.96 -23.79
N GLY A 294 -5.64 -5.22 -23.79
CA GLY A 294 -4.40 -5.62 -23.14
C GLY A 294 -4.60 -5.67 -21.61
N GLN A 295 -3.69 -6.32 -20.92
CA GLN A 295 -3.73 -6.39 -19.46
C GLN A 295 -3.25 -5.06 -18.88
N LEU A 296 -4.17 -4.31 -18.26
CA LEU A 296 -3.89 -3.01 -17.67
C LEU A 296 -3.12 -3.16 -16.35
N LEU A 297 -2.16 -2.27 -16.13
CA LEU A 297 -1.56 -2.12 -14.81
C LEU A 297 -2.63 -1.64 -13.80
N PRO A 298 -2.63 -2.19 -12.58
CA PRO A 298 -3.55 -1.74 -11.54
C PRO A 298 -3.33 -0.25 -11.23
N ARG A 299 -4.41 0.53 -11.23
CA ARG A 299 -4.35 1.96 -10.90
C ARG A 299 -3.65 2.21 -9.56
N GLU A 300 -3.99 1.43 -8.54
CA GLU A 300 -3.36 1.52 -7.22
C GLU A 300 -1.84 1.33 -7.25
N ALA A 301 -1.33 0.40 -8.05
CA ALA A 301 0.11 0.18 -8.17
C ALA A 301 0.82 1.35 -8.88
N VAL A 302 0.20 1.89 -9.94
CA VAL A 302 0.73 3.04 -10.69
C VAL A 302 0.75 4.29 -9.82
N ASP A 303 -0.35 4.61 -9.13
CA ASP A 303 -0.45 5.78 -8.27
C ASP A 303 0.49 5.69 -7.07
N GLU A 304 0.62 4.52 -6.44
CA GLU A 304 1.57 4.31 -5.34
C GLU A 304 3.02 4.49 -5.82
N CYS A 305 3.39 3.95 -6.99
CA CYS A 305 4.73 4.16 -7.56
C CYS A 305 4.98 5.63 -7.91
N LEU A 306 3.98 6.32 -8.45
CA LEU A 306 4.06 7.74 -8.78
C LEU A 306 4.29 8.60 -7.53
N VAL A 307 3.47 8.41 -6.50
CA VAL A 307 3.60 9.14 -5.24
C VAL A 307 4.95 8.85 -4.59
N ASN A 308 5.36 7.57 -4.53
CA ASN A 308 6.66 7.18 -3.98
C ASN A 308 7.83 7.81 -4.73
N ALA A 309 7.78 7.87 -6.06
CA ALA A 309 8.83 8.50 -6.87
C ALA A 309 8.98 10.01 -6.57
N VAL A 310 7.89 10.69 -6.25
CA VAL A 310 7.88 12.12 -5.90
C VAL A 310 8.29 12.33 -4.44
N VAL A 311 7.69 11.60 -3.50
CA VAL A 311 7.92 11.80 -2.06
C VAL A 311 9.33 11.39 -1.64
N HIS A 312 9.86 10.32 -2.22
CA HIS A 312 11.20 9.82 -1.88
C HIS A 312 12.32 10.41 -2.76
N ARG A 313 11.99 11.33 -3.68
CA ARG A 313 12.97 12.05 -4.48
C ARG A 313 13.94 12.83 -3.60
N ASN A 314 15.23 12.79 -3.94
CA ASN A 314 16.21 13.71 -3.37
C ASN A 314 16.10 15.09 -4.06
N TYR A 315 15.47 16.04 -3.38
CA TYR A 315 15.28 17.39 -3.92
C TYR A 315 16.56 18.27 -3.90
N ALA A 316 17.60 17.85 -3.20
CA ALA A 316 18.93 18.49 -3.29
C ALA A 316 19.58 18.24 -4.68
N ILE A 317 19.17 17.19 -5.39
CA ILE A 317 19.59 16.94 -6.78
C ILE A 317 18.73 17.80 -7.72
N VAL A 318 19.18 19.01 -8.01
CA VAL A 318 18.42 19.96 -8.84
C VAL A 318 18.51 19.69 -10.35
N GLY A 319 19.50 18.90 -10.80
CA GLY A 319 19.76 18.63 -12.22
C GLY A 319 18.84 17.60 -12.89
N GLN A 320 18.04 16.85 -12.13
CA GLN A 320 17.24 15.73 -12.63
C GLN A 320 15.79 15.85 -12.18
N ALA A 321 14.84 15.53 -13.05
CA ALA A 321 13.42 15.41 -12.74
C ALA A 321 13.05 13.97 -12.38
N VAL A 322 11.87 13.76 -11.78
CA VAL A 322 11.23 12.44 -11.73
C VAL A 322 10.81 12.09 -13.15
N GLU A 323 11.09 10.87 -13.59
CA GLU A 323 10.73 10.40 -14.92
C GLU A 323 9.85 9.14 -14.82
N VAL A 324 8.83 9.06 -15.67
CA VAL A 324 8.02 7.86 -15.90
C VAL A 324 8.18 7.46 -17.36
N LEU A 325 8.73 6.27 -17.61
CA LEU A 325 8.94 5.74 -18.96
C LEU A 325 7.93 4.64 -19.22
N LEU A 326 7.11 4.83 -20.25
CA LEU A 326 6.16 3.83 -20.72
C LEU A 326 6.78 3.07 -21.87
N TYR A 327 7.03 1.78 -21.67
CA TYR A 327 7.50 0.83 -22.67
C TYR A 327 6.34 -0.08 -23.10
N PRO A 328 6.46 -0.79 -24.23
CA PRO A 328 5.41 -1.72 -24.67
C PRO A 328 5.11 -2.86 -23.68
N ASP A 329 6.05 -3.18 -22.80
CA ASP A 329 5.97 -4.33 -21.89
C ASP A 329 6.14 -3.99 -20.40
N ARG A 330 6.36 -2.71 -20.06
CA ARG A 330 6.55 -2.26 -18.68
C ARG A 330 6.44 -0.76 -18.52
N VAL A 331 6.28 -0.32 -17.29
CA VAL A 331 6.44 1.09 -16.88
C VAL A 331 7.58 1.21 -15.88
N GLU A 332 8.47 2.16 -16.08
CA GLU A 332 9.57 2.47 -15.17
C GLU A 332 9.35 3.83 -14.50
N PHE A 333 9.38 3.86 -13.16
CA PHE A 333 9.36 5.08 -12.36
C PHE A 333 10.78 5.34 -11.88
N LYS A 334 11.37 6.46 -12.29
CA LYS A 334 12.75 6.86 -11.97
C LYS A 334 12.73 8.09 -11.07
N SER A 335 13.26 7.95 -9.87
CA SER A 335 13.35 9.01 -8.88
C SER A 335 14.81 9.34 -8.59
N PRO A 336 15.24 10.60 -8.72
CA PRO A 336 16.59 11.03 -8.31
C PRO A 336 16.81 10.81 -6.81
N GLY A 337 17.92 10.18 -6.47
CA GLY A 337 18.30 9.77 -5.13
C GLY A 337 18.25 8.25 -4.93
N ARG A 338 19.14 7.73 -4.09
CA ARG A 338 19.18 6.31 -3.71
C ARG A 338 18.15 6.02 -2.63
N LEU A 339 17.97 4.76 -2.24
CA LEU A 339 17.17 4.43 -1.06
C LEU A 339 17.73 5.11 0.20
N PRO A 340 16.88 5.49 1.17
CA PRO A 340 17.37 5.90 2.48
C PRO A 340 18.23 4.80 3.12
N ASP A 341 19.31 5.17 3.77
CA ASP A 341 20.39 4.28 4.25
C ASP A 341 19.95 3.10 5.11
N THR A 342 18.76 3.18 5.67
CA THR A 342 18.19 2.14 6.53
C THR A 342 17.39 1.09 5.79
N ILE A 343 17.13 1.30 4.49
CA ILE A 343 16.31 0.43 3.64
C ILE A 343 17.18 -0.17 2.54
N THR A 344 17.05 -1.47 2.31
CA THR A 344 17.76 -2.18 1.25
C THR A 344 16.78 -2.68 0.16
N LEU A 345 17.26 -2.89 -1.06
CA LEU A 345 16.49 -3.53 -2.14
C LEU A 345 15.88 -4.87 -1.68
N LYS A 346 16.61 -5.61 -0.83
CA LYS A 346 16.14 -6.87 -0.26
C LYS A 346 14.95 -6.68 0.68
N ASP A 347 14.94 -5.62 1.47
CA ASP A 347 13.82 -5.32 2.37
C ASP A 347 12.56 -4.99 1.56
N LEU A 348 12.68 -4.26 0.44
CA LEU A 348 11.58 -3.99 -0.48
C LEU A 348 11.07 -5.27 -1.14
N ALA A 349 11.97 -6.09 -1.72
CA ALA A 349 11.61 -7.34 -2.38
C ALA A 349 10.96 -8.34 -1.40
N GLN A 350 11.35 -8.34 -0.13
CA GLN A 350 10.76 -9.18 0.92
C GLN A 350 9.52 -8.55 1.57
N GLN A 351 9.09 -7.38 1.10
CA GLN A 351 7.92 -6.66 1.63
C GLN A 351 8.00 -6.45 3.15
N ARG A 352 9.22 -6.30 3.68
CA ARG A 352 9.42 -5.97 5.09
C ARG A 352 8.88 -4.57 5.30
N GLY A 353 7.98 -4.38 6.26
CA GLY A 353 7.34 -3.10 6.56
C GLY A 353 8.31 -2.06 7.12
N VAL A 354 9.45 -1.85 6.46
CA VAL A 354 10.40 -0.77 6.77
C VAL A 354 9.94 0.49 6.09
N HIS A 355 9.84 1.55 6.85
CA HIS A 355 9.45 2.86 6.33
C HIS A 355 10.44 3.91 6.81
N ARG A 356 10.83 4.77 5.90
CA ARG A 356 11.51 6.06 6.16
C ARG A 356 11.27 6.97 4.97
N ALA A 357 10.63 8.08 5.22
CA ALA A 357 10.48 9.10 4.20
C ALA A 357 11.76 9.95 4.08
N ARG A 358 12.20 10.24 2.84
CA ARG A 358 13.25 11.24 2.61
C ARG A 358 12.70 12.64 2.87
N ASN A 359 11.44 12.87 2.53
CA ASN A 359 10.75 14.14 2.71
C ASN A 359 9.54 13.92 3.64
N PRO A 360 9.75 13.82 4.96
CA PRO A 360 8.71 13.46 5.93
C PRO A 360 7.61 14.53 6.05
N VAL A 361 7.93 15.82 5.86
CA VAL A 361 6.93 16.90 5.86
C VAL A 361 5.99 16.75 4.67
N MET A 362 6.53 16.55 3.48
CA MET A 362 5.75 16.27 2.26
C MET A 362 4.90 15.01 2.40
N MET A 363 5.48 13.92 2.93
CA MET A 363 4.76 12.67 3.18
C MET A 363 3.56 12.90 4.10
N ARG A 364 3.74 13.68 5.19
CA ARG A 364 2.67 14.03 6.12
C ARG A 364 1.53 14.77 5.41
N VAL A 365 1.85 15.78 4.59
CA VAL A 365 0.85 16.54 3.81
C VAL A 365 0.08 15.60 2.88
N LEU A 366 0.76 14.77 2.10
CA LEU A 366 0.13 13.86 1.14
C LEU A 366 -0.73 12.80 1.83
N ARG A 367 -0.33 12.32 3.01
CA ARG A 367 -1.15 11.43 3.81
C ARG A 367 -2.44 12.10 4.29
N ASP A 368 -2.33 13.31 4.84
CA ASP A 368 -3.47 14.05 5.36
C ASP A 368 -4.47 14.43 4.25
N LEU A 369 -3.99 14.49 3.00
CA LEU A 369 -4.78 14.68 1.78
C LEU A 369 -5.26 13.35 1.14
N GLY A 370 -4.97 12.19 1.74
CA GLY A 370 -5.43 10.89 1.26
C GLY A 370 -4.66 10.32 0.05
N TRP A 371 -3.54 10.94 -0.36
CA TRP A 371 -2.68 10.43 -1.43
C TRP A 371 -1.90 9.18 -1.01
N THR A 372 -1.54 9.08 0.26
CA THR A 372 -0.91 7.90 0.85
C THR A 372 -1.77 7.39 1.99
N ARG A 373 -1.71 6.09 2.24
CA ARG A 373 -2.36 5.45 3.39
C ARG A 373 -1.34 5.14 4.47
N ASP A 374 -1.68 4.24 5.40
CA ASP A 374 -0.79 3.87 6.50
C ASP A 374 0.58 3.41 6.02
N GLN A 375 1.60 3.82 6.77
CA GLN A 375 3.00 3.69 6.38
C GLN A 375 3.51 2.27 6.48
N GLY A 376 4.40 1.94 5.54
CA GLY A 376 4.96 0.59 5.39
C GLY A 376 4.06 -0.36 4.59
N GLU A 377 2.88 0.08 4.12
CA GLU A 377 1.96 -0.73 3.31
C GLU A 377 2.02 -0.45 1.81
N GLY A 378 2.70 0.63 1.38
CA GLY A 378 2.80 1.00 -0.03
C GLY A 378 3.41 -0.10 -0.90
N ILE A 379 4.58 -0.60 -0.53
CA ILE A 379 5.25 -1.69 -1.25
C ILE A 379 4.41 -2.99 -1.23
N PRO A 380 3.92 -3.51 -0.07
CA PRO A 380 2.99 -4.65 -0.05
C PRO A 380 1.75 -4.45 -0.92
N ARG A 381 1.23 -3.22 -1.03
CA ARG A 381 0.07 -2.88 -1.87
C ARG A 381 0.40 -3.00 -3.35
N ILE A 382 1.55 -2.48 -3.82
CA ILE A 382 2.01 -2.65 -5.20
C ILE A 382 2.07 -4.14 -5.54
N PHE A 383 2.73 -4.96 -4.70
CA PHE A 383 2.79 -6.41 -4.90
C PHE A 383 1.40 -7.06 -4.93
N GLY A 384 0.53 -6.67 -4.00
CA GLY A 384 -0.84 -7.19 -3.90
C GLY A 384 -1.66 -6.88 -5.15
N SER A 385 -1.62 -5.64 -5.62
CA SER A 385 -2.36 -5.18 -6.80
C SER A 385 -1.84 -5.87 -8.08
N MET A 386 -0.53 -6.01 -8.25
CA MET A 386 0.06 -6.73 -9.39
C MET A 386 -0.34 -8.22 -9.40
N ARG A 387 -0.34 -8.87 -8.22
CA ARG A 387 -0.79 -10.27 -8.10
C ARG A 387 -2.28 -10.45 -8.38
N GLN A 388 -3.12 -9.47 -8.03
CA GLN A 388 -4.57 -9.53 -8.29
C GLN A 388 -4.91 -9.56 -9.78
N VAL A 389 -4.08 -8.95 -10.61
CA VAL A 389 -4.24 -8.95 -12.07
C VAL A 389 -3.29 -9.93 -12.77
N GLU A 390 -2.64 -10.81 -12.02
CA GLU A 390 -1.75 -11.88 -12.54
C GLU A 390 -0.59 -11.36 -13.40
N LEU A 391 -0.03 -10.20 -13.02
CA LEU A 391 1.18 -9.64 -13.60
C LEU A 391 2.43 -10.03 -12.78
N HIS A 392 3.61 -9.87 -13.39
CA HIS A 392 4.88 -10.05 -12.70
C HIS A 392 5.00 -9.11 -11.50
N GLU A 393 5.70 -9.54 -10.48
CA GLU A 393 5.98 -8.73 -9.29
C GLU A 393 6.82 -7.51 -9.66
N PRO A 394 6.71 -6.40 -8.91
CA PRO A 394 7.50 -5.20 -9.16
C PRO A 394 8.99 -5.48 -8.96
N GLU A 395 9.83 -4.87 -9.79
CA GLU A 395 11.28 -4.92 -9.69
C GLU A 395 11.83 -3.59 -9.19
N PHE A 396 12.87 -3.65 -8.36
CA PHE A 396 13.53 -2.48 -7.79
C PHE A 396 15.01 -2.49 -8.14
N GLU A 397 15.52 -1.33 -8.55
CA GLU A 397 16.92 -1.15 -8.90
C GLU A 397 17.44 0.20 -8.40
N GLU A 398 18.70 0.23 -8.02
CA GLU A 398 19.47 1.46 -7.84
C GLU A 398 20.55 1.53 -8.91
N PHE A 399 20.55 2.58 -9.70
CA PHE A 399 21.56 2.84 -10.70
C PHE A 399 22.08 4.27 -10.57
N ALA A 400 23.38 4.42 -10.34
CA ALA A 400 24.00 5.70 -9.98
C ALA A 400 23.23 6.36 -8.81
N ASP A 401 22.77 7.59 -8.96
CA ASP A 401 21.98 8.32 -7.96
C ASP A 401 20.49 8.31 -8.29
N THR A 402 19.97 7.21 -8.83
CA THR A 402 18.56 7.08 -9.22
C THR A 402 18.01 5.77 -8.69
N PHE A 403 16.85 5.83 -8.06
CA PHE A 403 16.05 4.67 -7.70
C PHE A 403 14.99 4.41 -8.76
N ILE A 404 14.84 3.15 -9.17
CA ILE A 404 13.97 2.73 -10.26
C ILE A 404 13.00 1.66 -9.76
N VAL A 405 11.71 1.84 -10.04
CA VAL A 405 10.67 0.83 -9.86
C VAL A 405 10.15 0.44 -11.25
N ARG A 406 10.09 -0.88 -11.54
CA ARG A 406 9.53 -1.41 -12.78
C ARG A 406 8.26 -2.19 -12.51
N LEU A 407 7.19 -1.85 -13.22
CA LEU A 407 5.94 -2.60 -13.26
C LEU A 407 5.80 -3.23 -14.64
N SER A 408 5.80 -4.56 -14.71
CA SER A 408 5.65 -5.29 -15.97
C SER A 408 4.17 -5.38 -16.37
N THR A 409 3.87 -5.17 -17.64
CA THR A 409 2.54 -5.43 -18.23
C THR A 409 2.42 -6.88 -18.72
N ARG A 410 3.50 -7.67 -18.61
CA ARG A 410 3.49 -9.09 -19.01
C ARG A 410 2.79 -9.93 -17.96
N SER A 411 1.99 -10.88 -18.44
CA SER A 411 1.36 -11.85 -17.57
C SER A 411 2.39 -12.69 -16.81
N LEU A 412 2.05 -13.03 -15.56
CA LEU A 412 2.81 -13.95 -14.71
C LEU A 412 2.89 -15.38 -15.32
N TYR A 413 1.95 -15.72 -16.20
CA TYR A 413 1.84 -17.03 -16.80
C TYR A 413 2.22 -17.00 -18.27
N ASP A 414 2.96 -18.01 -18.69
CA ASP A 414 3.26 -18.27 -20.10
C ASP A 414 1.98 -18.56 -20.90
N PRO A 415 1.99 -18.45 -22.23
CA PRO A 415 0.80 -18.62 -23.06
C PRO A 415 0.16 -20.02 -22.91
N GLU A 416 0.94 -21.07 -22.68
CA GLU A 416 0.41 -22.42 -22.46
C GLU A 416 -0.36 -22.49 -21.14
N THR A 417 0.19 -21.93 -20.07
CA THR A 417 -0.46 -21.86 -18.75
C THR A 417 -1.72 -20.99 -18.82
N GLN A 418 -1.70 -19.87 -19.57
CA GLN A 418 -2.89 -19.03 -19.77
C GLN A 418 -3.99 -19.77 -20.53
N ALA A 419 -3.65 -20.46 -21.63
CA ALA A 419 -4.59 -21.28 -22.38
C ALA A 419 -5.19 -22.37 -21.51
N TRP A 420 -4.38 -23.02 -20.66
CA TRP A 420 -4.87 -24.01 -19.70
C TRP A 420 -5.79 -23.40 -18.64
N LEU A 421 -5.44 -22.22 -18.09
CA LEU A 421 -6.28 -21.52 -17.12
C LEU A 421 -7.60 -21.03 -17.73
N SER A 422 -7.62 -20.71 -19.02
CA SER A 422 -8.86 -20.26 -19.70
C SER A 422 -9.95 -21.35 -19.68
N ALA A 423 -9.54 -22.63 -19.65
CA ALA A 423 -10.48 -23.75 -19.52
C ALA A 423 -11.22 -23.76 -18.16
N TYR A 424 -10.71 -23.06 -17.16
CA TYR A 424 -11.38 -22.86 -15.85
C TYR A 424 -12.22 -21.58 -15.79
N GLY A 425 -12.30 -20.80 -16.88
CA GLY A 425 -13.10 -19.57 -16.96
C GLY A 425 -14.53 -19.72 -16.46
N PRO A 426 -15.28 -20.77 -16.89
CA PRO A 426 -16.65 -21.01 -16.46
C PRO A 426 -16.84 -21.20 -14.95
N TYR A 427 -15.79 -21.50 -14.22
CA TYR A 427 -15.84 -21.71 -12.77
C TYR A 427 -15.71 -20.42 -11.96
N GLY A 428 -15.60 -19.25 -12.61
CA GLY A 428 -15.54 -17.94 -11.94
C GLY A 428 -14.34 -17.79 -11.00
N LEU A 429 -13.21 -18.44 -11.30
CA LEU A 429 -12.02 -18.43 -10.47
C LEU A 429 -11.45 -17.04 -10.25
N LYS A 430 -11.32 -16.66 -9.01
CA LYS A 430 -10.55 -15.47 -8.62
C LYS A 430 -9.05 -15.69 -8.92
N PRO A 431 -8.28 -14.62 -9.19
CA PRO A 431 -6.84 -14.71 -9.45
C PRO A 431 -6.06 -15.49 -8.38
N ALA A 432 -6.42 -15.32 -7.11
CA ALA A 432 -5.83 -16.10 -6.03
C ALA A 432 -6.03 -17.62 -6.22
N GLY A 433 -7.23 -18.05 -6.62
CA GLY A 433 -7.52 -19.48 -6.90
C GLY A 433 -6.70 -20.04 -8.04
N ARG A 434 -6.55 -19.27 -9.13
CA ARG A 434 -5.73 -19.65 -10.30
C ARG A 434 -4.28 -19.92 -9.91
N ARG A 435 -3.72 -19.08 -9.03
CA ARG A 435 -2.35 -19.26 -8.51
C ARG A 435 -2.14 -20.60 -7.82
N TYR A 436 -3.12 -21.07 -7.03
CA TYR A 436 -3.06 -22.38 -6.38
C TYR A 436 -3.18 -23.53 -7.39
N LEU A 437 -4.05 -23.40 -8.40
CA LEU A 437 -4.18 -24.42 -9.45
C LEU A 437 -2.86 -24.53 -10.26
N VAL A 438 -2.24 -23.42 -10.64
CA VAL A 438 -0.94 -23.41 -11.33
C VAL A 438 0.15 -24.05 -10.46
N ALA A 439 0.17 -23.74 -9.16
CA ALA A 439 1.14 -24.33 -8.24
C ALA A 439 0.94 -25.85 -8.08
N LEU A 440 -0.30 -26.33 -8.09
CA LEU A 440 -0.64 -27.76 -8.11
C LEU A 440 -0.24 -28.40 -9.45
N ARG A 441 -0.54 -27.78 -10.59
CA ARG A 441 -0.12 -28.26 -11.93
C ARG A 441 1.41 -28.43 -12.01
N ARG A 442 2.17 -27.41 -11.56
CA ARG A 442 3.64 -27.45 -11.47
C ARG A 442 4.17 -28.49 -10.47
N ALA A 443 3.32 -29.01 -9.60
CA ALA A 443 3.61 -30.12 -8.68
C ALA A 443 3.11 -31.48 -9.18
N SER A 444 2.97 -31.63 -10.52
CA SER A 444 2.45 -32.85 -11.16
C SER A 444 1.01 -33.18 -10.72
N GLY A 445 0.19 -32.16 -10.51
CA GLY A 445 -1.22 -32.28 -10.19
C GLY A 445 -1.53 -32.67 -8.73
N GLN A 446 -0.53 -32.89 -7.87
CA GLN A 446 -0.75 -33.26 -6.48
C GLN A 446 0.28 -32.64 -5.54
N CYS A 447 -0.17 -32.04 -4.44
CA CYS A 447 0.73 -31.45 -3.44
C CYS A 447 0.11 -31.44 -2.04
N SER A 448 0.95 -31.55 -1.00
CA SER A 448 0.51 -31.31 0.38
C SER A 448 0.44 -29.82 0.68
N ILE A 449 -0.42 -29.43 1.65
CA ILE A 449 -0.57 -28.04 2.09
C ILE A 449 0.78 -27.44 2.48
N ASP A 450 1.59 -28.16 3.26
CA ASP A 450 2.90 -27.69 3.74
C ASP A 450 3.89 -27.40 2.60
N LYS A 451 3.91 -28.27 1.56
CA LYS A 451 4.75 -28.05 0.39
C LYS A 451 4.26 -26.87 -0.44
N LEU A 452 2.93 -26.73 -0.56
CA LEU A 452 2.31 -25.66 -1.32
C LEU A 452 2.54 -24.31 -0.62
N ALA A 453 2.38 -24.24 0.70
CA ALA A 453 2.64 -23.08 1.52
C ALA A 453 4.10 -22.58 1.36
N ARG A 454 5.06 -23.49 1.46
CA ARG A 454 6.49 -23.16 1.22
C ARG A 454 6.75 -22.68 -0.21
N ARG A 455 6.16 -23.33 -1.22
CA ARG A 455 6.34 -22.96 -2.63
C ARG A 455 5.75 -21.59 -2.96
N LEU A 456 4.63 -21.24 -2.33
CA LEU A 456 3.95 -19.96 -2.54
C LEU A 456 4.41 -18.85 -1.60
N GLY A 457 5.20 -19.19 -0.58
CA GLY A 457 5.62 -18.23 0.46
C GLY A 457 4.43 -17.72 1.30
N GLU A 458 3.40 -18.56 1.50
CA GLU A 458 2.18 -18.17 2.21
C GLU A 458 2.00 -18.94 3.52
N PRO A 459 1.30 -18.36 4.53
CA PRO A 459 0.95 -19.05 5.77
C PRO A 459 0.09 -20.30 5.51
N PHE A 460 0.34 -21.36 6.29
CA PHE A 460 -0.38 -22.64 6.19
C PHE A 460 -1.90 -22.49 6.19
N ASP A 461 -2.43 -21.69 7.13
CA ASP A 461 -3.89 -21.52 7.29
C ASP A 461 -4.53 -20.83 6.09
N ARG A 462 -3.83 -19.90 5.45
CA ARG A 462 -4.29 -19.23 4.24
C ARG A 462 -4.38 -20.19 3.06
N VAL A 463 -3.35 -21.03 2.87
CA VAL A 463 -3.33 -22.06 1.83
C VAL A 463 -4.44 -23.08 2.07
N LYS A 464 -4.63 -23.50 3.33
CA LYS A 464 -5.70 -24.44 3.72
C LYS A 464 -7.08 -23.88 3.40
N ALA A 465 -7.34 -22.61 3.74
CA ALA A 465 -8.62 -21.95 3.46
C ALA A 465 -8.89 -21.84 1.95
N ALA A 466 -7.87 -21.46 1.17
CA ALA A 466 -7.98 -21.37 -0.28
C ALA A 466 -8.23 -22.73 -0.96
N LEU A 467 -7.53 -23.77 -0.53
CA LEU A 467 -7.77 -25.13 -1.04
C LEU A 467 -9.16 -25.65 -0.67
N ALA A 468 -9.68 -25.31 0.51
CA ALA A 468 -11.05 -25.68 0.91
C ALA A 468 -12.10 -24.93 0.04
N GLU A 469 -11.83 -23.69 -0.39
CA GLU A 469 -12.69 -22.96 -1.34
C GLU A 469 -12.66 -23.62 -2.73
N LEU A 470 -11.48 -23.96 -3.23
CA LEU A 470 -11.31 -24.65 -4.51
C LEU A 470 -11.93 -26.06 -4.48
N GLU A 471 -11.88 -26.75 -3.35
CA GLU A 471 -12.52 -28.06 -3.20
C GLU A 471 -14.04 -27.97 -3.22
N ARG A 472 -14.62 -26.96 -2.57
CA ARG A 472 -16.07 -26.67 -2.67
C ARG A 472 -16.51 -26.37 -4.10
N SER A 473 -15.63 -25.78 -4.90
CA SER A 473 -15.84 -25.53 -6.33
C SER A 473 -15.54 -26.75 -7.21
N GLY A 474 -15.11 -27.87 -6.64
CA GLY A 474 -14.79 -29.09 -7.38
C GLY A 474 -13.51 -29.05 -8.21
N LEU A 475 -12.64 -28.06 -7.97
CA LEU A 475 -11.42 -27.84 -8.76
C LEU A 475 -10.18 -28.51 -8.16
N VAL A 476 -10.26 -28.88 -6.90
CA VAL A 476 -9.30 -29.74 -6.22
C VAL A 476 -10.07 -30.74 -5.35
N TRP A 477 -9.43 -31.82 -5.00
CA TRP A 477 -9.99 -32.77 -4.05
C TRP A 477 -8.89 -33.43 -3.20
N HIS A 478 -9.24 -33.95 -2.04
CA HIS A 478 -8.35 -34.75 -1.21
C HIS A 478 -9.07 -35.99 -0.66
N ARG A 479 -8.32 -37.04 -0.40
CA ARG A 479 -8.86 -38.22 0.31
C ARG A 479 -9.14 -37.87 1.76
N PRO A 480 -10.21 -38.40 2.39
CA PRO A 480 -10.43 -38.22 3.82
C PRO A 480 -9.17 -38.57 4.62
N LYS A 481 -8.82 -37.70 5.57
CA LYS A 481 -7.59 -37.77 6.40
C LYS A 481 -6.26 -37.53 5.64
N SER A 482 -6.26 -37.27 4.32
CA SER A 482 -5.07 -36.90 3.58
C SER A 482 -4.82 -35.40 3.71
N ARG A 483 -3.54 -34.96 3.82
CA ARG A 483 -3.13 -33.57 3.70
C ARG A 483 -2.70 -33.20 2.28
N SER A 484 -2.82 -34.11 1.33
CA SER A 484 -2.42 -33.92 -0.07
C SER A 484 -3.65 -33.68 -0.94
N PHE A 485 -3.65 -32.54 -1.62
CA PHE A 485 -4.68 -32.15 -2.56
C PHE A 485 -4.27 -32.53 -3.98
N ARG A 486 -5.25 -32.91 -4.78
CA ARG A 486 -5.10 -33.19 -6.21
C ARG A 486 -5.84 -32.15 -7.01
N LEU A 487 -5.22 -31.72 -8.11
CA LEU A 487 -5.84 -30.89 -9.12
C LEU A 487 -6.90 -31.71 -9.87
N VAL A 488 -8.04 -31.10 -10.12
CA VAL A 488 -9.05 -31.60 -11.03
C VAL A 488 -8.81 -30.91 -12.38
N GLU A 489 -8.50 -31.70 -13.41
CA GLU A 489 -8.31 -31.16 -14.76
C GLU A 489 -9.64 -30.59 -15.30
N PRO A 490 -9.60 -29.50 -16.07
CA PRO A 490 -10.78 -28.95 -16.70
C PRO A 490 -11.39 -29.98 -17.65
N LEU A 491 -12.69 -29.86 -17.87
CA LEU A 491 -13.40 -30.71 -18.80
C LEU A 491 -12.75 -30.67 -20.17
N ASN A 492 -12.27 -31.83 -20.63
CA ASN A 492 -11.76 -31.95 -21.99
C ASN A 492 -12.91 -32.11 -23.01
N VAL A 493 -12.61 -31.94 -24.29
CA VAL A 493 -13.60 -32.04 -25.38
C VAL A 493 -14.45 -33.31 -25.34
N PRO A 494 -13.95 -34.51 -25.00
CA PRO A 494 -14.78 -35.70 -24.83
C PRO A 494 -15.84 -35.58 -23.73
N HIS A 495 -15.49 -34.96 -22.58
CA HIS A 495 -16.46 -34.74 -21.50
C HIS A 495 -17.51 -33.70 -21.88
N GLU A 496 -17.13 -32.64 -22.58
CA GLU A 496 -18.07 -31.64 -23.09
C GLU A 496 -19.08 -32.26 -24.07
N ARG A 497 -18.61 -33.11 -24.99
CA ARG A 497 -19.50 -33.80 -25.94
C ARG A 497 -20.49 -34.73 -25.23
N ALA A 498 -20.02 -35.49 -24.25
CA ALA A 498 -20.87 -36.39 -23.49
C ALA A 498 -21.94 -35.61 -22.70
N LEU A 499 -21.60 -34.50 -22.13
CA LEU A 499 -22.52 -33.64 -21.38
C LEU A 499 -23.49 -32.86 -22.28
N GLN A 500 -23.04 -32.43 -23.46
CA GLN A 500 -23.91 -31.86 -24.48
C GLN A 500 -24.94 -32.87 -24.99
N ALA A 501 -24.50 -34.12 -25.21
CA ALA A 501 -25.40 -35.21 -25.60
C ALA A 501 -26.43 -35.51 -24.48
N LEU A 502 -26.02 -35.48 -23.21
CA LEU A 502 -26.93 -35.65 -22.08
C LEU A 502 -27.91 -34.50 -21.98
N GLY A 503 -27.47 -33.26 -22.14
CA GLY A 503 -28.30 -32.05 -22.15
C GLY A 503 -29.29 -31.99 -23.35
N ALA A 504 -28.88 -32.51 -24.50
CA ALA A 504 -29.76 -32.65 -25.66
C ALA A 504 -30.84 -33.74 -25.45
N ALA A 505 -30.55 -34.75 -24.67
CA ALA A 505 -31.48 -35.83 -24.39
C ALA A 505 -32.53 -35.45 -23.32
N ARG A 506 -32.22 -34.53 -22.43
CA ARG A 506 -33.10 -34.09 -21.32
C ARG A 506 -32.68 -32.76 -20.75
N THR A 507 -33.64 -32.03 -20.19
CA THR A 507 -33.37 -30.79 -19.47
C THR A 507 -32.58 -31.08 -18.19
N LEU A 508 -31.39 -30.49 -18.07
CA LEU A 508 -30.52 -30.63 -16.88
C LEU A 508 -30.82 -29.49 -15.90
N SER A 509 -30.98 -29.83 -14.65
CA SER A 509 -31.21 -28.87 -13.57
C SER A 509 -30.44 -29.27 -12.31
N HIS A 510 -30.38 -28.38 -11.32
CA HIS A 510 -29.79 -28.69 -10.01
C HIS A 510 -30.46 -29.90 -9.29
N ALA A 511 -31.71 -30.19 -9.62
CA ALA A 511 -32.44 -31.32 -9.07
C ALA A 511 -32.28 -32.63 -9.89
N THR A 512 -31.59 -32.58 -11.03
CA THR A 512 -31.44 -33.73 -11.92
C THR A 512 -30.61 -34.82 -11.26
N THR A 513 -31.20 -35.99 -11.08
CA THR A 513 -30.50 -37.19 -10.60
C THR A 513 -30.19 -38.11 -11.78
N LEU A 514 -28.94 -38.56 -11.86
CA LEU A 514 -28.42 -39.43 -12.91
C LEU A 514 -28.16 -40.81 -12.33
N THR A 515 -28.41 -41.82 -13.14
CA THR A 515 -28.09 -43.24 -12.85
C THR A 515 -27.06 -43.79 -13.84
N LEU A 516 -26.59 -45.00 -13.65
CA LEU A 516 -25.71 -45.63 -14.61
C LEU A 516 -26.38 -45.80 -15.98
N ASP A 517 -27.68 -46.07 -15.99
CA ASP A 517 -28.45 -46.27 -17.22
C ASP A 517 -28.59 -44.97 -18.04
N ASP A 518 -28.65 -43.82 -17.38
CA ASP A 518 -28.66 -42.51 -18.06
C ASP A 518 -27.33 -42.20 -18.78
N LEU A 519 -26.24 -42.76 -18.30
CA LEU A 519 -24.88 -42.47 -18.78
C LEU A 519 -24.35 -43.56 -19.74
N THR A 520 -24.90 -44.77 -19.69
CA THR A 520 -24.50 -45.84 -20.58
C THR A 520 -24.67 -45.52 -22.08
N PRO A 521 -25.74 -44.81 -22.54
CA PRO A 521 -25.88 -44.45 -23.94
C PRO A 521 -24.83 -43.44 -24.43
N LEU A 522 -24.13 -42.76 -23.53
CA LEU A 522 -23.11 -41.75 -23.89
C LEU A 522 -21.75 -42.40 -24.18
N VAL A 523 -21.57 -43.67 -23.89
CA VAL A 523 -20.32 -44.40 -24.03
C VAL A 523 -20.56 -45.79 -24.61
N SER A 524 -19.52 -46.47 -25.04
CA SER A 524 -19.63 -47.71 -25.81
C SER A 524 -20.09 -48.95 -25.00
N ASP A 525 -19.94 -48.91 -23.68
CA ASP A 525 -20.28 -50.04 -22.82
C ASP A 525 -20.48 -49.63 -21.34
N PRO A 526 -21.10 -50.50 -20.49
CA PRO A 526 -21.29 -50.24 -19.06
C PRO A 526 -20.01 -50.09 -18.23
N ARG A 527 -18.87 -50.62 -18.65
CA ARG A 527 -17.59 -50.44 -17.97
C ARG A 527 -17.09 -49.03 -18.22
N ALA A 528 -17.13 -48.59 -19.48
CA ALA A 528 -16.79 -47.20 -19.85
C ALA A 528 -17.72 -46.18 -19.16
N ALA A 529 -18.99 -46.51 -18.92
CA ALA A 529 -19.91 -45.64 -18.16
C ALA A 529 -19.47 -45.53 -16.67
N ARG A 530 -19.02 -46.62 -16.05
CA ARG A 530 -18.49 -46.59 -14.67
C ARG A 530 -17.21 -45.77 -14.57
N ASP A 531 -16.33 -45.93 -15.53
CA ASP A 531 -15.10 -45.13 -15.60
C ASP A 531 -15.39 -43.65 -15.85
N LEU A 532 -16.41 -43.32 -16.64
CA LEU A 532 -16.88 -41.96 -16.86
C LEU A 532 -17.46 -41.39 -15.56
N ILE A 533 -18.30 -42.14 -14.84
CA ILE A 533 -18.85 -41.73 -13.54
C ILE A 533 -17.73 -41.44 -12.54
N GLU A 534 -16.74 -42.33 -12.45
CA GLU A 534 -15.63 -42.15 -11.50
C GLU A 534 -14.80 -40.90 -11.86
N ARG A 535 -14.50 -40.70 -13.15
CA ARG A 535 -13.83 -39.48 -13.63
C ARG A 535 -14.65 -38.24 -13.35
N TRP A 536 -15.97 -38.24 -13.62
CA TRP A 536 -16.85 -37.11 -13.37
C TRP A 536 -17.04 -36.84 -11.87
N ARG A 537 -17.03 -37.88 -11.05
CA ARG A 537 -17.05 -37.76 -9.59
C ARG A 537 -15.74 -37.16 -9.08
N GLN A 538 -14.61 -37.57 -9.62
CA GLN A 538 -13.29 -37.01 -9.29
C GLN A 538 -13.15 -35.57 -9.78
N ALA A 539 -13.80 -35.23 -10.87
CA ALA A 539 -13.87 -33.89 -11.42
C ALA A 539 -14.90 -32.97 -10.73
N GLY A 540 -15.63 -33.46 -9.72
CA GLY A 540 -16.66 -32.68 -9.03
C GLY A 540 -17.91 -32.36 -9.89
N ILE A 541 -18.04 -32.97 -11.05
CA ILE A 541 -19.19 -32.84 -11.96
C ILE A 541 -20.38 -33.62 -11.44
N LEU A 542 -20.13 -34.75 -10.81
CA LEU A 542 -21.14 -35.62 -10.16
C LEU A 542 -20.93 -35.65 -8.65
N THR A 543 -22.02 -35.40 -7.92
CA THR A 543 -22.08 -35.56 -6.47
C THR A 543 -22.96 -36.77 -6.13
N PRO A 544 -22.49 -37.76 -5.36
CA PRO A 544 -23.33 -38.90 -4.96
C PRO A 544 -24.47 -38.41 -4.06
N VAL A 545 -25.69 -38.85 -4.34
CA VAL A 545 -26.90 -38.56 -3.54
C VAL A 545 -27.56 -39.80 -3.00
N GLY A 546 -27.11 -41.00 -3.46
CA GLY A 546 -27.62 -42.27 -3.02
C GLY A 546 -26.81 -43.44 -3.61
N THR A 547 -27.25 -44.67 -3.36
CA THR A 547 -26.64 -45.86 -3.95
C THR A 547 -26.82 -45.86 -5.46
N LYS A 548 -25.72 -45.69 -6.22
CA LYS A 548 -25.71 -45.63 -7.69
C LYS A 548 -26.53 -44.47 -8.28
N GLN A 549 -26.69 -43.39 -7.52
CA GLN A 549 -27.34 -42.17 -7.95
C GLN A 549 -26.44 -40.98 -7.73
N TRP A 550 -26.40 -40.08 -8.73
CA TRP A 550 -25.57 -38.90 -8.72
C TRP A 550 -26.35 -37.68 -9.16
N ARG A 551 -25.97 -36.51 -8.67
CA ARG A 551 -26.51 -35.21 -9.08
C ARG A 551 -25.40 -34.41 -9.74
N LEU A 552 -25.77 -33.57 -10.70
CA LEU A 552 -24.81 -32.59 -11.28
C LEU A 552 -24.39 -31.57 -10.23
N GLY A 553 -23.11 -31.31 -10.17
CA GLY A 553 -22.56 -30.30 -9.25
C GLY A 553 -22.95 -28.88 -9.66
N PRO A 554 -23.15 -27.95 -8.70
CA PRO A 554 -23.58 -26.58 -8.98
C PRO A 554 -22.66 -25.81 -9.94
N SER A 555 -21.36 -25.99 -9.82
CA SER A 555 -20.34 -25.37 -10.69
C SER A 555 -20.47 -25.80 -12.14
N PHE A 556 -20.93 -27.01 -12.38
CA PHE A 556 -21.13 -27.51 -13.74
C PHE A 556 -22.43 -26.98 -14.38
N LEU A 557 -23.48 -26.83 -13.59
CA LEU A 557 -24.73 -26.23 -14.07
C LEU A 557 -24.51 -24.76 -14.45
N ALA A 558 -23.75 -24.02 -13.64
CA ALA A 558 -23.34 -22.64 -14.00
C ALA A 558 -22.50 -22.57 -15.30
N TYR A 559 -21.67 -23.58 -15.56
CA TYR A 559 -20.94 -23.72 -16.83
C TYR A 559 -21.88 -23.97 -18.02
N LEU A 560 -22.88 -24.79 -17.86
CA LEU A 560 -23.88 -25.04 -18.91
C LEU A 560 -24.73 -23.79 -19.20
N ASP A 561 -25.15 -23.07 -18.16
CA ASP A 561 -25.93 -21.84 -18.28
C ASP A 561 -25.17 -20.73 -19.04
N GLN A 562 -23.85 -20.63 -18.82
CA GLN A 562 -23.01 -19.65 -19.54
C GLN A 562 -22.75 -20.02 -21.00
N ARG A 563 -22.87 -21.29 -21.39
CA ARG A 563 -22.70 -21.78 -22.76
C ARG A 563 -24.03 -21.98 -23.52
N ALA A 564 -25.16 -21.86 -22.84
CA ALA A 564 -26.43 -21.82 -23.53
C ALA A 564 -26.42 -20.62 -24.50
N PRO A 565 -26.68 -20.77 -25.81
CA PRO A 565 -26.81 -19.64 -26.70
C PRO A 565 -27.89 -18.73 -26.12
N THR A 566 -27.55 -17.47 -25.87
CA THR A 566 -28.58 -16.44 -25.62
C THR A 566 -29.57 -16.54 -26.77
N ALA A 567 -30.75 -17.03 -26.47
CA ALA A 567 -31.86 -17.01 -27.45
C ALA A 567 -31.99 -15.55 -27.86
N SER A 568 -31.61 -15.26 -29.11
CA SER A 568 -31.85 -13.98 -29.72
C SER A 568 -33.35 -13.70 -29.59
N GLU A 569 -33.69 -12.61 -29.00
CA GLU A 569 -35.01 -12.01 -29.09
C GLU A 569 -35.27 -11.64 -30.56
N ASP A 570 -35.60 -12.60 -31.39
CA ASP A 570 -36.32 -12.37 -32.61
C ASP A 570 -37.78 -12.15 -32.22
N LYS A 571 -38.12 -10.90 -31.94
CA LYS A 571 -39.50 -10.44 -32.08
C LYS A 571 -39.75 -10.15 -33.57
N PRO A 572 -40.69 -10.83 -34.20
CA PRO A 572 -41.15 -10.39 -35.50
C PRO A 572 -41.92 -9.06 -35.37
N SER A 573 -41.59 -8.17 -36.28
CA SER A 573 -42.17 -6.86 -36.57
C SER A 573 -43.66 -6.73 -36.40
#